data_d54a2114389602ca75fd2c9f184f33bd
#
_entry.id   d54a2114389602ca75fd2c9f184f33bd
#
_cell.length_a   1.000
_cell.length_b   1.000
_cell.length_c   1.000
_cell.angle_alpha   90.00
_cell.angle_beta   90.00
_cell.angle_gamma   90.00
#
_symmetry.space_group_name_H-M   'P 1'
#
loop_
_entity.id
_entity.type
_entity.pdbx_description
1 polymer ?
#
loop_
_entity_poly.entity_id
_entity_poly.type
_entity_poly.pdbx_seq_one_letter_code
_entity_poly.pdbx_strand_id
1 'polypeptide(L)'
;MSLAQVQKQAVVLVHGIWMPGLEMALLEKRLRNCGFTPYLFSYPTIRCDLACNAVRLQQFVEKIDAPVVHFVAHSLGGLLIRQLFHDFPQQRPGRIVTLGTPHAGSQVARRMGRNPFGKFLLGQSLKHGLRGDVPGWAAQRELAVIAGNISLGVGRFVGNLSGPNDGAVSVTETLLPGMTAHQVFPVSHAGLLFSRDVAKAVCRFLKTGSWQ
;
A
#
# COMPACT_ATOMS: atom_id res chain seq x y z
N MET A 1 3.09 13.06 38.87
CA MET A 1 2.90 13.22 37.41
C MET A 1 3.18 11.87 36.74
N SER A 2 2.13 11.16 36.34
CA SER A 2 2.26 9.86 35.63
C SER A 2 2.90 10.11 34.27
N LEU A 3 4.08 9.54 34.02
CA LEU A 3 4.65 9.40 32.70
C LEU A 3 3.67 8.52 31.92
N ALA A 4 2.84 9.13 31.07
CA ALA A 4 2.00 8.38 30.15
C ALA A 4 2.95 7.46 29.36
N GLN A 5 2.88 6.16 29.60
CA GLN A 5 3.61 5.17 28.81
C GLN A 5 3.23 5.42 27.36
N VAL A 6 4.21 5.85 26.56
CA VAL A 6 4.03 6.00 25.10
C VAL A 6 3.66 4.61 24.58
N GLN A 7 2.37 4.42 24.30
CA GLN A 7 1.89 3.14 23.80
C GLN A 7 2.67 2.75 22.54
N LYS A 8 3.23 1.56 22.55
CA LYS A 8 3.97 0.99 21.42
C LYS A 8 3.06 0.93 20.19
N GLN A 9 3.33 1.75 19.19
CA GLN A 9 2.59 1.78 17.93
C GLN A 9 3.39 1.07 16.84
N ALA A 10 2.87 -0.06 16.38
CA ALA A 10 3.46 -0.82 15.30
C ALA A 10 3.01 -0.28 13.93
N VAL A 11 3.88 -0.37 12.93
CA VAL A 11 3.55 -0.10 11.53
C VAL A 11 3.95 -1.29 10.69
N VAL A 12 2.99 -1.95 10.07
CA VAL A 12 3.26 -3.04 9.12
C VAL A 12 3.46 -2.45 7.73
N LEU A 13 4.63 -2.70 7.15
CA LEU A 13 5.01 -2.29 5.80
C LEU A 13 4.74 -3.43 4.83
N VAL A 14 3.93 -3.16 3.79
CA VAL A 14 3.50 -4.15 2.79
C VAL A 14 3.96 -3.71 1.40
N HIS A 15 4.88 -4.46 0.80
CA HIS A 15 5.51 -4.11 -0.47
C HIS A 15 4.62 -4.36 -1.70
N GLY A 16 5.08 -3.88 -2.87
CA GLY A 16 4.43 -4.06 -4.16
C GLY A 16 4.78 -5.37 -4.87
N ILE A 17 4.25 -5.53 -6.09
CA ILE A 17 4.54 -6.69 -6.95
C ILE A 17 6.03 -6.74 -7.33
N TRP A 18 6.58 -7.94 -7.46
CA TRP A 18 7.99 -8.27 -7.81
C TRP A 18 9.04 -7.75 -6.82
N MET A 19 8.64 -7.24 -5.68
CA MET A 19 9.53 -6.66 -4.69
C MET A 19 9.73 -7.64 -3.51
N PRO A 20 10.96 -7.78 -2.99
CA PRO A 20 11.21 -8.59 -1.79
C PRO A 20 10.95 -7.83 -0.48
N GLY A 21 10.66 -6.52 -0.54
CA GLY A 21 10.44 -5.64 0.60
C GLY A 21 11.64 -4.78 1.00
N LEU A 22 12.86 -5.13 0.55
CA LEU A 22 14.08 -4.36 0.87
C LEU A 22 14.03 -2.90 0.39
N GLU A 23 13.30 -2.62 -0.67
CA GLU A 23 13.07 -1.28 -1.20
C GLU A 23 12.32 -0.37 -0.20
N MET A 24 11.62 -0.95 0.77
CA MET A 24 10.94 -0.21 1.83
C MET A 24 11.86 0.16 3.02
N ALA A 25 13.11 -0.29 3.03
CA ALA A 25 14.02 -0.10 4.16
C ALA A 25 14.27 1.37 4.52
N LEU A 26 14.30 2.27 3.51
CA LEU A 26 14.47 3.70 3.78
C LEU A 26 13.21 4.30 4.44
N LEU A 27 12.02 3.90 3.97
CA LEU A 27 10.76 4.31 4.57
C LEU A 27 10.64 3.73 6.00
N GLU A 28 11.01 2.47 6.19
CA GLU A 28 11.09 1.82 7.50
C GLU A 28 11.95 2.63 8.48
N LYS A 29 13.18 2.99 8.08
CA LYS A 29 14.09 3.82 8.90
C LYS A 29 13.45 5.16 9.27
N ARG A 30 12.76 5.80 8.33
CA ARG A 30 12.09 7.09 8.57
C ARG A 30 10.92 6.97 9.54
N LEU A 31 10.10 5.92 9.42
CA LEU A 31 9.01 5.65 10.35
C LEU A 31 9.52 5.36 11.76
N ARG A 32 10.65 4.64 11.87
CA ARG A 32 11.31 4.42 13.17
C ARG A 32 11.75 5.74 13.78
N ASN A 33 12.31 6.65 12.99
CA ASN A 33 12.68 8.00 13.45
C ASN A 33 11.47 8.87 13.82
N CYS A 34 10.28 8.53 13.34
CA CYS A 34 9.02 9.17 13.74
C CYS A 34 8.44 8.59 15.05
N GLY A 35 9.08 7.60 15.67
CA GLY A 35 8.65 6.98 16.93
C GLY A 35 7.77 5.74 16.76
N PHE A 36 7.62 5.21 15.55
CA PHE A 36 6.91 3.95 15.31
C PHE A 36 7.84 2.74 15.44
N THR A 37 7.25 1.55 15.63
CA THR A 37 7.95 0.27 15.53
C THR A 37 7.55 -0.41 14.21
N PRO A 38 8.34 -0.24 13.13
CA PRO A 38 8.00 -0.82 11.83
C PRO A 38 8.33 -2.32 11.76
N TYR A 39 7.48 -3.05 11.05
CA TYR A 39 7.59 -4.47 10.74
C TYR A 39 7.42 -4.66 9.24
N LEU A 40 8.39 -5.25 8.57
CA LEU A 40 8.31 -5.52 7.14
C LEU A 40 7.65 -6.87 6.91
N PHE A 41 6.54 -6.88 6.19
CA PHE A 41 5.86 -8.10 5.74
C PHE A 41 6.25 -8.42 4.31
N SER A 42 6.90 -9.56 4.11
CA SER A 42 7.24 -10.08 2.79
C SER A 42 6.33 -11.26 2.43
N TYR A 43 5.88 -11.30 1.18
CA TYR A 43 4.91 -12.28 0.69
C TYR A 43 5.11 -12.63 -0.79
N PRO A 44 4.68 -13.82 -1.25
CA PRO A 44 4.81 -14.25 -2.65
C PRO A 44 3.79 -13.55 -3.54
N THR A 45 4.19 -12.44 -4.16
CA THR A 45 3.28 -11.54 -4.90
C THR A 45 2.66 -12.15 -6.15
N ILE A 46 3.33 -13.11 -6.81
CA ILE A 46 2.87 -13.72 -8.07
C ILE A 46 2.42 -15.19 -7.93
N ARG A 47 2.79 -15.86 -6.83
CA ARG A 47 2.49 -17.30 -6.62
C ARG A 47 1.20 -17.55 -5.85
N CYS A 48 0.80 -16.61 -4.99
CA CYS A 48 -0.44 -16.64 -4.24
C CYS A 48 -1.32 -15.45 -4.64
N ASP A 49 -2.62 -15.63 -4.62
CA ASP A 49 -3.60 -14.54 -4.78
C ASP A 49 -3.69 -13.67 -3.51
N LEU A 50 -4.54 -12.65 -3.55
CA LEU A 50 -4.69 -11.73 -2.42
C LEU A 50 -5.30 -12.42 -1.19
N ALA A 51 -6.26 -13.36 -1.36
CA ALA A 51 -6.89 -14.05 -0.24
C ALA A 51 -5.89 -14.94 0.51
N CYS A 52 -5.09 -15.74 -0.22
CA CYS A 52 -4.02 -16.54 0.35
C CYS A 52 -3.00 -15.65 1.12
N ASN A 53 -2.63 -14.50 0.53
CA ASN A 53 -1.69 -13.58 1.16
C ASN A 53 -2.32 -12.81 2.33
N ALA A 54 -3.64 -12.57 2.34
CA ALA A 54 -4.35 -11.96 3.47
C ALA A 54 -4.31 -12.86 4.71
N VAL A 55 -4.47 -14.18 4.56
CA VAL A 55 -4.29 -15.14 5.66
C VAL A 55 -2.87 -15.06 6.24
N ARG A 56 -1.84 -14.99 5.38
CA ARG A 56 -0.43 -14.86 5.81
C ARG A 56 -0.19 -13.54 6.54
N LEU A 57 -0.77 -12.44 6.03
CA LEU A 57 -0.66 -11.13 6.66
C LEU A 57 -1.36 -11.11 8.01
N GLN A 58 -2.55 -11.73 8.13
CA GLN A 58 -3.25 -11.89 9.41
C GLN A 58 -2.39 -12.62 10.45
N GLN A 59 -1.83 -13.77 10.08
CA GLN A 59 -0.94 -14.54 10.96
C GLN A 59 0.32 -13.77 11.36
N PHE A 60 0.83 -12.91 10.47
CA PHE A 60 1.97 -12.04 10.77
C PHE A 60 1.58 -10.95 11.76
N VAL A 61 0.44 -10.29 11.53
CA VAL A 61 -0.08 -9.22 12.40
C VAL A 61 -0.36 -9.75 13.81
N GLU A 62 -0.93 -10.93 13.96
CA GLU A 62 -1.24 -11.56 15.25
C GLU A 62 -0.01 -11.73 16.16
N LYS A 63 1.17 -11.95 15.57
CA LYS A 63 2.44 -12.11 16.30
C LYS A 63 3.05 -10.78 16.79
N ILE A 64 2.51 -9.64 16.35
CA ILE A 64 3.01 -8.33 16.75
C ILE A 64 2.44 -7.97 18.12
N ASP A 65 3.32 -7.80 19.11
CA ASP A 65 2.96 -7.32 20.43
C ASP A 65 2.89 -5.79 20.46
N ALA A 66 1.73 -5.24 20.06
CA ALA A 66 1.42 -3.82 20.12
C ALA A 66 -0.10 -3.60 20.16
N PRO A 67 -0.62 -2.70 21.00
CA PRO A 67 -2.05 -2.43 21.08
C PRO A 67 -2.59 -1.65 19.88
N VAL A 68 -1.71 -0.93 19.15
CA VAL A 68 -2.05 -0.17 17.96
C VAL A 68 -1.20 -0.67 16.79
N VAL A 69 -1.84 -1.02 15.67
CA VAL A 69 -1.18 -1.51 14.46
C VAL A 69 -1.64 -0.69 13.25
N HIS A 70 -0.73 0.11 12.74
CA HIS A 70 -0.89 0.86 11.50
C HIS A 70 -0.41 0.03 10.31
N PHE A 71 -0.84 0.42 9.12
CA PHE A 71 -0.37 -0.20 7.87
C PHE A 71 0.12 0.88 6.91
N VAL A 72 1.24 0.62 6.26
CA VAL A 72 1.72 1.40 5.12
C VAL A 72 1.99 0.45 3.97
N ALA A 73 1.30 0.64 2.87
CA ALA A 73 1.39 -0.29 1.74
C ALA A 73 1.76 0.42 0.45
N HIS A 74 2.61 -0.20 -0.35
CA HIS A 74 2.98 0.27 -1.67
C HIS A 74 2.31 -0.58 -2.76
N SER A 75 1.74 0.08 -3.77
CA SER A 75 1.24 -0.56 -5.00
C SER A 75 0.26 -1.73 -4.70
N LEU A 76 0.56 -2.96 -5.15
CA LEU A 76 -0.22 -4.18 -4.88
C LEU A 76 -0.49 -4.39 -3.38
N GLY A 77 0.44 -3.99 -2.51
CA GLY A 77 0.29 -4.14 -1.06
C GLY A 77 -0.96 -3.46 -0.49
N GLY A 78 -1.40 -2.35 -1.09
CA GLY A 78 -2.65 -1.69 -0.67
C GLY A 78 -3.91 -2.48 -1.03
N LEU A 79 -3.88 -3.24 -2.13
CA LEU A 79 -4.96 -4.18 -2.48
C LEU A 79 -4.99 -5.36 -1.51
N LEU A 80 -3.81 -5.83 -1.07
CA LEU A 80 -3.71 -6.87 -0.05
C LEU A 80 -4.28 -6.40 1.30
N ILE A 81 -4.07 -5.14 1.69
CA ILE A 81 -4.70 -4.60 2.90
C ILE A 81 -6.22 -4.56 2.77
N ARG A 82 -6.78 -4.18 1.62
CA ARG A 82 -8.23 -4.24 1.40
C ARG A 82 -8.76 -5.65 1.56
N GLN A 83 -8.07 -6.65 1.02
CA GLN A 83 -8.43 -8.07 1.18
C GLN A 83 -8.34 -8.50 2.65
N LEU A 84 -7.28 -8.11 3.37
CA LEU A 84 -7.14 -8.40 4.80
C LEU A 84 -8.36 -7.90 5.60
N PHE A 85 -8.75 -6.65 5.41
CA PHE A 85 -9.88 -6.06 6.15
C PHE A 85 -11.25 -6.60 5.73
N HIS A 86 -11.35 -7.15 4.52
CA HIS A 86 -12.54 -7.87 4.07
C HIS A 86 -12.67 -9.24 4.75
N ASP A 87 -11.58 -10.03 4.72
CA ASP A 87 -11.58 -11.40 5.23
C ASP A 87 -11.48 -11.46 6.76
N PHE A 88 -10.77 -10.47 7.35
CA PHE A 88 -10.50 -10.38 8.79
C PHE A 88 -10.83 -8.96 9.31
N PRO A 89 -12.12 -8.59 9.43
CA PRO A 89 -12.52 -7.22 9.79
C PRO A 89 -12.15 -6.82 11.23
N GLN A 90 -11.94 -7.78 12.11
CA GLN A 90 -11.59 -7.56 13.52
C GLN A 90 -10.07 -7.31 13.68
N GLN A 91 -9.63 -6.10 13.31
CA GLN A 91 -8.23 -5.69 13.45
C GLN A 91 -8.04 -4.74 14.62
N ARG A 92 -6.84 -4.74 15.24
CA ARG A 92 -6.45 -3.79 16.28
C ARG A 92 -6.51 -2.35 15.77
N PRO A 93 -6.77 -1.34 16.63
CA PRO A 93 -6.78 0.07 16.22
C PRO A 93 -5.52 0.49 15.46
N GLY A 94 -5.63 1.52 14.63
CA GLY A 94 -4.53 2.09 13.86
C GLY A 94 -5.02 2.71 12.56
N ARG A 95 -4.14 3.33 11.78
CA ARG A 95 -4.41 4.01 10.51
C ARG A 95 -3.74 3.32 9.36
N ILE A 96 -4.20 3.61 8.16
CA ILE A 96 -3.69 3.02 6.93
C ILE A 96 -3.26 4.12 5.97
N VAL A 97 -2.07 3.96 5.37
CA VAL A 97 -1.63 4.80 4.24
C VAL A 97 -1.24 3.91 3.07
N THR A 98 -1.81 4.17 1.91
CA THR A 98 -1.44 3.47 0.67
C THR A 98 -0.69 4.41 -0.27
N LEU A 99 0.37 3.91 -0.88
CA LEU A 99 1.30 4.63 -1.75
C LEU A 99 1.19 4.07 -3.17
N GLY A 100 0.66 4.83 -4.11
CA GLY A 100 0.55 4.41 -5.52
C GLY A 100 -0.26 3.12 -5.72
N THR A 101 -1.23 2.84 -4.87
CA THR A 101 -2.07 1.63 -4.99
C THR A 101 -3.17 1.84 -6.04
N PRO A 102 -3.31 0.96 -7.03
CA PRO A 102 -4.36 1.05 -8.04
C PRO A 102 -5.69 0.51 -7.50
N HIS A 103 -6.34 1.25 -6.61
CA HIS A 103 -7.58 0.84 -5.94
C HIS A 103 -8.76 0.63 -6.90
N ALA A 104 -8.79 1.37 -8.02
CA ALA A 104 -9.78 1.22 -9.10
C ALA A 104 -9.35 0.22 -10.19
N GLY A 105 -8.28 -0.54 -9.95
CA GLY A 105 -7.67 -1.45 -10.91
C GLY A 105 -6.59 -0.78 -11.77
N SER A 106 -5.66 -1.57 -12.30
CA SER A 106 -4.47 -1.11 -13.03
C SER A 106 -4.64 -1.23 -14.55
N GLN A 107 -4.53 -0.13 -15.28
CA GLN A 107 -4.48 -0.13 -16.75
C GLN A 107 -3.25 -0.88 -17.27
N VAL A 108 -2.10 -0.69 -16.61
CA VAL A 108 -0.86 -1.39 -16.96
C VAL A 108 -1.06 -2.89 -16.83
N ALA A 109 -1.58 -3.36 -15.70
CA ALA A 109 -1.82 -4.79 -15.49
C ALA A 109 -2.86 -5.36 -16.47
N ARG A 110 -3.94 -4.62 -16.76
CA ARG A 110 -4.92 -5.03 -17.78
C ARG A 110 -4.31 -5.18 -19.17
N ARG A 111 -3.42 -4.26 -19.58
CA ARG A 111 -2.71 -4.33 -20.87
C ARG A 111 -1.71 -5.49 -20.89
N MET A 112 -0.88 -5.63 -19.86
CA MET A 112 0.06 -6.76 -19.73
C MET A 112 -0.69 -8.10 -19.75
N GLY A 113 -1.81 -8.20 -19.06
CA GLY A 113 -2.62 -9.42 -19.00
C GLY A 113 -3.30 -9.83 -20.32
N ARG A 114 -3.13 -9.07 -21.43
CA ARG A 114 -3.67 -9.44 -22.74
C ARG A 114 -2.82 -10.50 -23.47
N ASN A 115 -1.55 -10.64 -23.13
CA ASN A 115 -0.65 -11.61 -23.74
C ASN A 115 -0.16 -12.66 -22.71
N PRO A 116 0.26 -13.86 -23.17
CA PRO A 116 0.70 -14.94 -22.28
C PRO A 116 1.89 -14.57 -21.40
N PHE A 117 2.88 -13.84 -21.93
CA PHE A 117 4.06 -13.42 -21.19
C PHE A 117 3.72 -12.46 -20.05
N GLY A 118 2.89 -11.46 -20.32
CA GLY A 118 2.42 -10.55 -19.26
C GLY A 118 1.56 -11.25 -18.20
N LYS A 119 0.72 -12.23 -18.61
CA LYS A 119 0.00 -13.08 -17.64
C LYS A 119 0.95 -13.86 -16.74
N PHE A 120 2.02 -14.42 -17.30
CA PHE A 120 3.05 -15.14 -16.54
C PHE A 120 3.75 -14.22 -15.52
N LEU A 121 4.14 -13.00 -15.92
CA LEU A 121 4.80 -12.04 -15.07
C LEU A 121 3.91 -11.57 -13.90
N LEU A 122 2.62 -11.36 -14.13
CA LEU A 122 1.68 -10.92 -13.10
C LEU A 122 1.17 -12.08 -12.22
N GLY A 123 1.18 -13.30 -12.74
CA GLY A 123 0.77 -14.50 -12.01
C GLY A 123 -0.62 -14.37 -11.38
N GLN A 124 -0.74 -14.83 -10.15
CA GLN A 124 -2.01 -14.80 -9.40
C GLN A 124 -2.44 -13.39 -8.98
N SER A 125 -1.52 -12.40 -8.94
CA SER A 125 -1.88 -11.01 -8.61
C SER A 125 -2.76 -10.33 -9.66
N LEU A 126 -2.83 -10.89 -10.88
CA LEU A 126 -3.75 -10.43 -11.92
C LEU A 126 -5.19 -10.83 -11.62
N LYS A 127 -5.41 -12.03 -11.06
CA LYS A 127 -6.71 -12.51 -10.64
C LYS A 127 -7.03 -11.98 -9.24
N HIS A 128 -8.23 -11.46 -9.06
CA HIS A 128 -8.67 -10.95 -7.75
C HIS A 128 -7.73 -9.87 -7.16
N GLY A 129 -7.32 -8.89 -7.99
CA GLY A 129 -6.42 -7.83 -7.53
C GLY A 129 -6.27 -6.70 -8.53
N LEU A 130 -5.24 -6.77 -9.36
CA LEU A 130 -4.87 -5.71 -10.28
C LEU A 130 -5.92 -5.41 -11.37
N ARG A 131 -6.91 -6.26 -11.59
CA ARG A 131 -8.05 -5.99 -12.48
C ARG A 131 -9.09 -5.05 -11.88
N GLY A 132 -9.06 -4.81 -10.57
CA GLY A 132 -10.02 -3.97 -9.85
C GLY A 132 -11.15 -4.77 -9.21
N ASP A 133 -11.05 -6.08 -9.17
CA ASP A 133 -12.00 -7.05 -8.58
C ASP A 133 -11.74 -7.30 -7.08
N VAL A 134 -11.11 -6.36 -6.40
CA VAL A 134 -10.88 -6.39 -4.95
C VAL A 134 -12.12 -5.89 -4.22
N PRO A 135 -12.49 -6.47 -3.06
CA PRO A 135 -13.61 -6.02 -2.25
C PRO A 135 -13.59 -4.51 -1.99
N GLY A 136 -14.77 -3.89 -1.92
CA GLY A 136 -14.92 -2.47 -1.56
C GLY A 136 -14.30 -2.16 -0.19
N TRP A 137 -13.93 -0.91 0.04
CA TRP A 137 -13.49 -0.46 1.36
C TRP A 137 -14.71 -0.15 2.22
N ALA A 138 -15.02 -1.03 3.16
CA ALA A 138 -16.12 -0.87 4.11
C ALA A 138 -15.64 -0.80 5.57
N ALA A 139 -14.32 -0.85 5.79
CA ALA A 139 -13.77 -0.83 7.14
C ALA A 139 -13.92 0.56 7.79
N GLN A 140 -14.26 0.57 9.08
CA GLN A 140 -14.34 1.79 9.89
C GLN A 140 -12.94 2.26 10.32
N ARG A 141 -12.02 2.42 9.34
CA ARG A 141 -10.65 2.86 9.58
C ARG A 141 -10.28 4.02 8.69
N GLU A 142 -9.56 4.96 9.29
CA GLU A 142 -8.94 6.05 8.54
C GLU A 142 -7.91 5.48 7.57
N LEU A 143 -8.21 5.59 6.28
CA LEU A 143 -7.35 5.20 5.17
C LEU A 143 -7.03 6.41 4.32
N ALA A 144 -5.75 6.74 4.23
CA ALA A 144 -5.27 7.78 3.35
C ALA A 144 -4.55 7.20 2.14
N VAL A 145 -4.64 7.92 1.04
CA VAL A 145 -4.07 7.54 -0.25
C VAL A 145 -3.07 8.60 -0.71
N ILE A 146 -1.87 8.17 -1.04
CA ILE A 146 -0.84 9.02 -1.66
C ILE A 146 -0.61 8.53 -3.09
N ALA A 147 -0.72 9.45 -4.06
CA ALA A 147 -0.42 9.22 -5.45
C ALA A 147 0.85 9.98 -5.88
N GLY A 148 1.57 9.46 -6.87
CA GLY A 148 2.61 10.18 -7.59
C GLY A 148 2.11 10.71 -8.93
N ASN A 149 2.78 11.72 -9.50
CA ASN A 149 2.42 12.27 -10.81
C ASN A 149 3.62 12.49 -11.76
N ILE A 150 4.80 11.96 -11.43
CA ILE A 150 5.95 11.96 -12.35
C ILE A 150 5.99 10.64 -13.10
N SER A 151 5.68 10.67 -14.39
CA SER A 151 5.60 9.49 -15.26
C SER A 151 6.98 8.93 -15.60
N LEU A 152 7.59 8.20 -14.66
CA LEU A 152 8.83 7.45 -14.84
C LEU A 152 8.63 5.99 -14.41
N GLY A 153 8.70 5.03 -15.34
CA GLY A 153 8.57 3.62 -15.00
C GLY A 153 8.02 2.74 -16.10
N VAL A 154 7.56 1.55 -15.73
CA VAL A 154 7.11 0.47 -16.60
C VAL A 154 5.95 0.88 -17.52
N GLY A 155 5.12 1.83 -17.11
CA GLY A 155 3.99 2.32 -17.90
C GLY A 155 4.38 2.87 -19.27
N ARG A 156 5.60 3.42 -19.41
CA ARG A 156 6.12 3.90 -20.72
C ARG A 156 6.31 2.79 -21.74
N PHE A 157 6.60 1.57 -21.28
CA PHE A 157 6.82 0.40 -22.15
C PHE A 157 5.51 -0.35 -22.46
N VAL A 158 4.49 -0.18 -21.64
CA VAL A 158 3.19 -0.89 -21.79
C VAL A 158 2.13 -0.01 -22.48
N GLY A 159 2.49 1.22 -22.80
CA GLY A 159 1.62 2.24 -23.43
C GLY A 159 1.22 3.34 -22.46
N ASN A 160 0.97 4.54 -23.00
CA ASN A 160 0.69 5.73 -22.20
C ASN A 160 -0.50 5.53 -21.27
N LEU A 161 -0.29 5.82 -19.98
CA LEU A 161 -1.36 5.95 -19.01
C LEU A 161 -2.15 7.25 -19.27
N SER A 162 -3.45 7.21 -19.08
CA SER A 162 -4.29 8.39 -19.23
C SER A 162 -4.15 9.31 -18.03
N GLY A 163 -3.96 10.60 -18.25
CA GLY A 163 -3.88 11.64 -17.23
C GLY A 163 -2.59 11.61 -16.39
N PRO A 164 -2.53 12.40 -15.30
CA PRO A 164 -1.41 12.42 -14.38
C PRO A 164 -1.17 11.03 -13.78
N ASN A 165 0.11 10.59 -13.78
CA ASN A 165 0.47 9.25 -13.34
C ASN A 165 1.92 9.21 -12.83
N ASP A 166 2.26 8.19 -12.06
CA ASP A 166 3.58 7.99 -11.47
C ASP A 166 4.51 7.08 -12.31
N GLY A 167 4.06 6.70 -13.50
CA GLY A 167 4.77 5.78 -14.40
C GLY A 167 4.33 4.31 -14.27
N ALA A 168 3.43 3.98 -13.34
CA ALA A 168 2.85 2.65 -13.19
C ALA A 168 1.34 2.70 -12.90
N VAL A 169 0.89 3.73 -12.18
CA VAL A 169 -0.49 3.93 -11.74
C VAL A 169 -0.89 5.38 -11.99
N SER A 170 -2.05 5.63 -12.56
CA SER A 170 -2.59 6.98 -12.69
C SER A 170 -3.19 7.47 -11.37
N VAL A 171 -3.22 8.79 -11.19
CA VAL A 171 -3.83 9.42 -10.00
C VAL A 171 -5.29 8.96 -9.82
N THR A 172 -6.04 8.84 -10.92
CA THR A 172 -7.43 8.38 -10.89
C THR A 172 -7.58 6.92 -10.46
N GLU A 173 -6.63 6.05 -10.80
CA GLU A 173 -6.62 4.65 -10.36
C GLU A 173 -6.36 4.50 -8.87
N THR A 174 -5.76 5.52 -8.23
CA THR A 174 -5.53 5.48 -6.78
C THR A 174 -6.75 5.84 -5.94
N LEU A 175 -7.80 6.40 -6.53
CA LEU A 175 -9.00 6.80 -5.80
C LEU A 175 -9.75 5.59 -5.24
N LEU A 176 -10.23 5.72 -4.02
CA LEU A 176 -10.95 4.67 -3.29
C LEU A 176 -12.17 5.29 -2.59
N PRO A 177 -13.39 4.88 -2.93
CA PRO A 177 -14.57 5.29 -2.17
C PRO A 177 -14.40 4.97 -0.67
N GLY A 178 -14.69 5.93 0.18
CA GLY A 178 -14.53 5.77 1.64
C GLY A 178 -13.11 6.06 2.16
N MET A 179 -12.15 6.46 1.31
CA MET A 179 -10.86 6.97 1.80
C MET A 179 -11.04 8.25 2.61
N THR A 180 -10.25 8.40 3.67
CA THR A 180 -10.28 9.58 4.56
C THR A 180 -9.61 10.79 3.93
N ALA A 181 -8.51 10.58 3.21
CA ALA A 181 -7.72 11.64 2.61
C ALA A 181 -6.97 11.16 1.36
N HIS A 182 -6.72 12.09 0.43
CA HIS A 182 -5.95 11.85 -0.79
C HIS A 182 -4.95 12.98 -1.00
N GLN A 183 -3.70 12.64 -1.33
CA GLN A 183 -2.66 13.63 -1.64
C GLN A 183 -1.80 13.17 -2.81
N VAL A 184 -1.44 14.12 -3.69
CA VAL A 184 -0.57 13.88 -4.85
C VAL A 184 0.78 14.53 -4.61
N PHE A 185 1.87 13.77 -4.87
CA PHE A 185 3.24 14.26 -4.78
C PHE A 185 3.92 14.23 -6.15
N PRO A 186 4.85 15.18 -6.41
CA PRO A 186 5.63 15.19 -7.64
C PRO A 186 6.77 14.15 -7.60
N VAL A 187 6.38 12.86 -7.62
CA VAL A 187 7.29 11.72 -7.55
C VAL A 187 6.82 10.60 -8.50
N SER A 188 7.75 9.73 -8.88
CA SER A 188 7.46 8.50 -9.62
C SER A 188 6.97 7.38 -8.68
N HIS A 189 6.53 6.26 -9.25
CA HIS A 189 6.04 5.09 -8.49
C HIS A 189 7.05 4.58 -7.47
N ALA A 190 8.30 4.38 -7.87
CA ALA A 190 9.38 4.06 -6.92
C ALA A 190 9.72 5.25 -6.02
N GLY A 191 9.66 6.49 -6.55
CA GLY A 191 9.90 7.71 -5.80
C GLY A 191 9.02 7.87 -4.56
N LEU A 192 7.83 7.29 -4.55
CA LEU A 192 6.94 7.25 -3.38
C LEU A 192 7.62 6.64 -2.14
N LEU A 193 8.49 5.65 -2.33
CA LEU A 193 9.22 5.01 -1.22
C LEU A 193 10.46 5.81 -0.77
N PHE A 194 11.04 6.59 -1.68
CA PHE A 194 12.29 7.30 -1.43
C PHE A 194 12.12 8.78 -1.08
N SER A 195 10.94 9.37 -1.30
CA SER A 195 10.67 10.78 -0.99
C SER A 195 10.63 11.04 0.52
N ARG A 196 11.34 12.10 0.95
CA ARG A 196 11.27 12.58 2.34
C ARG A 196 9.91 13.18 2.67
N ASP A 197 9.31 13.87 1.72
CA ASP A 197 8.03 14.57 1.94
C ASP A 197 6.87 13.57 2.01
N VAL A 198 6.89 12.52 1.18
CA VAL A 198 5.96 11.39 1.33
C VAL A 198 6.11 10.74 2.70
N ALA A 199 7.33 10.45 3.15
CA ALA A 199 7.55 9.85 4.47
C ALA A 199 7.06 10.75 5.63
N LYS A 200 7.26 12.08 5.53
CA LYS A 200 6.73 13.05 6.50
C LYS A 200 5.20 13.04 6.53
N ALA A 201 4.57 13.03 5.35
CA ALA A 201 3.11 12.96 5.23
C ALA A 201 2.59 11.65 5.85
N VAL A 202 3.20 10.50 5.54
CA VAL A 202 2.87 9.21 6.17
C VAL A 202 2.97 9.31 7.68
N CYS A 203 4.11 9.76 8.22
CA CYS A 203 4.30 9.90 9.66
C CYS A 203 3.22 10.78 10.31
N ARG A 204 2.91 11.91 9.68
CA ARG A 204 1.90 12.84 10.17
C ARG A 204 0.52 12.20 10.20
N PHE A 205 0.09 11.61 9.08
CA PHE A 205 -1.23 10.97 9.01
C PHE A 205 -1.36 9.83 10.01
N LEU A 206 -0.35 8.97 10.16
CA LEU A 206 -0.39 7.89 11.16
C LEU A 206 -0.54 8.41 12.59
N LYS A 207 0.02 9.58 12.91
CA LYS A 207 -0.09 10.21 14.23
C LYS A 207 -1.43 10.92 14.45
N THR A 208 -1.91 11.67 13.46
CA THR A 208 -3.00 12.65 13.66
C THR A 208 -4.29 12.31 12.92
N GLY A 209 -4.26 11.45 11.89
CA GLY A 209 -5.39 11.21 10.98
C GLY A 209 -5.56 12.31 9.91
N SER A 210 -4.62 13.26 9.81
CA SER A 210 -4.69 14.40 8.88
C SER A 210 -3.35 14.67 8.21
N TRP A 211 -3.38 15.38 7.07
CA TRP A 211 -2.19 15.93 6.41
C TRP A 211 -1.77 17.30 6.98
N GLN A 212 -2.67 17.97 7.71
CA GLN A 212 -2.46 19.30 8.30
C GLN A 212 -1.73 19.24 9.63
#